data_7cbf3a4b540e2a85437d3b29a010ceef
#
_entry.id   7cbf3a4b540e2a85437d3b29a010ceef
#
_cell.length_a   1.000
_cell.length_b   1.000
_cell.length_c   1.000
_cell.angle_alpha   90.00
_cell.angle_beta   90.00
_cell.angle_gamma   90.00
#
_symmetry.space_group_name_H-M   'P 1'
#
loop_
_entity.id
_entity.type
_entity.pdbx_description
1 polymer ?
#
loop_
_entity_poly.entity_id
_entity_poly.type
_entity_poly.pdbx_seq_one_letter_code
_entity_poly.pdbx_strand_id
1 'polypeptide(L)'
;MEITPDMVQQISIRLRQCKTATIYDVLDKLGYPNQCLDLAIKPLDPGMRIAGPAFTIRGTREPRYDSNFPRPQFDDFGMFKAMTKGCIVVINAEKDQLVGHWGEMMSLAAQQFGATGAVIDGGTRDREGILNIPGWGLFTRYTSPIESKSRWRSQEFGIPIYMSGTTTSVVLVQSGDYVVGDADGVLVIPSELVDRVLVEAERTEVLEEGTRRDLAAGHPIWEVYQRYQRM
;
A
#
# COMPACT_ATOMS: atom_id res chain seq x y z
N MET A 1 14.77 19.74 -5.23
CA MET A 1 15.05 18.99 -6.47
C MET A 1 13.71 18.42 -6.93
N GLU A 2 13.32 18.68 -8.16
CA GLU A 2 12.02 18.17 -8.68
C GLU A 2 12.14 16.65 -8.88
N ILE A 3 11.23 15.88 -8.28
CA ILE A 3 11.23 14.41 -8.38
C ILE A 3 10.70 14.05 -9.77
N THR A 4 11.54 13.42 -10.60
CA THR A 4 11.17 12.97 -11.93
C THR A 4 10.44 11.62 -11.89
N PRO A 5 9.61 11.28 -12.91
CA PRO A 5 8.96 9.96 -13.00
C PRO A 5 9.94 8.78 -12.94
N ASP A 6 11.15 8.94 -13.47
CA ASP A 6 12.18 7.89 -13.44
C ASP A 6 12.75 7.72 -12.02
N MET A 7 12.92 8.80 -11.26
CA MET A 7 13.32 8.73 -9.84
C MET A 7 12.25 8.01 -9.01
N VAL A 8 10.97 8.33 -9.21
CA VAL A 8 9.84 7.64 -8.55
C VAL A 8 9.89 6.13 -8.81
N GLN A 9 10.11 5.75 -10.06
CA GLN A 9 10.20 4.35 -10.45
C GLN A 9 11.39 3.64 -9.79
N GLN A 10 12.56 4.28 -9.75
CA GLN A 10 13.76 3.72 -9.12
C GLN A 10 13.58 3.54 -7.61
N ILE A 11 13.03 4.55 -6.92
CA ILE A 11 12.71 4.46 -5.48
C ILE A 11 11.73 3.30 -5.23
N SER A 12 10.67 3.20 -6.03
CA SER A 12 9.65 2.15 -5.89
C SER A 12 10.22 0.73 -6.09
N ILE A 13 11.11 0.55 -7.09
CA ILE A 13 11.79 -0.73 -7.34
C ILE A 13 12.66 -1.12 -6.14
N ARG A 14 13.45 -0.20 -5.61
CA ARG A 14 14.35 -0.43 -4.48
C ARG A 14 13.57 -0.70 -3.19
N LEU A 15 12.54 0.09 -2.88
CA LEU A 15 11.66 -0.16 -1.72
C LEU A 15 10.98 -1.54 -1.78
N ARG A 16 10.57 -1.99 -2.97
CA ARG A 16 9.94 -3.31 -3.15
C ARG A 16 10.88 -4.46 -2.83
N GLN A 17 12.21 -4.25 -2.87
CA GLN A 17 13.22 -5.24 -2.51
C GLN A 17 13.44 -5.33 -1.00
N CYS A 18 13.19 -4.26 -0.26
CA CYS A 18 13.28 -4.25 1.20
C CYS A 18 12.05 -4.93 1.82
N LYS A 19 12.21 -5.58 2.97
CA LYS A 19 11.09 -6.13 3.74
C LYS A 19 10.36 -5.02 4.48
N THR A 20 9.04 -5.15 4.62
CA THR A 20 8.26 -4.21 5.44
C THR A 20 8.74 -4.18 6.88
N ALA A 21 9.14 -5.31 7.47
CA ALA A 21 9.73 -5.37 8.81
C ALA A 21 10.97 -4.49 8.93
N THR A 22 11.91 -4.58 7.97
CA THR A 22 13.13 -3.75 7.95
C THR A 22 12.81 -2.26 7.82
N ILE A 23 11.85 -1.92 6.95
CA ILE A 23 11.39 -0.53 6.75
C ILE A 23 10.74 0.00 8.04
N TYR A 24 9.90 -0.82 8.71
CA TYR A 24 9.25 -0.43 9.96
C TYR A 24 10.27 -0.13 11.06
N ASP A 25 11.29 -0.97 11.22
CA ASP A 25 12.37 -0.75 12.19
C ASP A 25 13.09 0.59 11.96
N VAL A 26 13.28 0.97 10.71
CA VAL A 26 13.87 2.27 10.37
C VAL A 26 12.92 3.41 10.72
N LEU A 27 11.65 3.32 10.37
CA LEU A 27 10.63 4.32 10.71
C LEU A 27 10.51 4.52 12.21
N ASP A 28 10.47 3.42 12.98
CA ASP A 28 10.39 3.46 14.44
C ASP A 28 11.60 4.19 15.07
N LYS A 29 12.82 3.86 14.61
CA LYS A 29 14.06 4.56 15.03
C LYS A 29 14.07 6.04 14.67
N LEU A 30 13.39 6.43 13.61
CA LEU A 30 13.23 7.82 13.20
C LEU A 30 12.15 8.56 13.98
N GLY A 31 11.42 7.90 14.90
CA GLY A 31 10.34 8.47 15.70
C GLY A 31 8.96 8.43 15.00
N TYR A 32 8.79 7.54 14.02
CA TYR A 32 7.55 7.33 13.27
C TYR A 32 6.97 5.91 13.49
N PRO A 33 6.61 5.51 14.72
CA PRO A 33 6.13 4.16 15.03
C PRO A 33 4.71 3.87 14.51
N ASN A 34 3.97 4.89 14.08
CA ASN A 34 2.56 4.80 13.75
C ASN A 34 2.28 4.72 12.24
N GLN A 35 3.18 4.10 11.48
CA GLN A 35 3.11 4.07 10.02
C GLN A 35 2.63 2.73 9.44
N CYS A 36 2.26 1.78 10.31
CA CYS A 36 1.73 0.49 9.90
C CYS A 36 0.20 0.53 9.80
N LEU A 37 -0.33 0.21 8.63
CA LEU A 37 -1.77 0.02 8.43
C LEU A 37 -2.27 -1.21 9.21
N ASP A 38 -3.58 -1.30 9.37
CA ASP A 38 -4.23 -2.40 10.07
C ASP A 38 -3.85 -3.76 9.45
N LEU A 39 -3.39 -4.69 10.30
CA LEU A 39 -2.91 -6.01 9.88
C LEU A 39 -3.98 -6.90 9.24
N ALA A 40 -5.25 -6.53 9.30
CA ALA A 40 -6.29 -7.19 8.53
C ALA A 40 -6.23 -6.85 7.03
N ILE A 41 -5.50 -5.79 6.63
CA ILE A 41 -5.25 -5.48 5.22
C ILE A 41 -4.09 -6.37 4.76
N LYS A 42 -4.39 -7.37 3.93
CA LYS A 42 -3.45 -8.40 3.48
C LYS A 42 -3.42 -8.49 1.96
N PRO A 43 -2.30 -8.96 1.38
CA PRO A 43 -2.23 -9.21 -0.05
C PRO A 43 -3.21 -10.31 -0.46
N LEU A 44 -3.78 -10.22 -1.67
CA LEU A 44 -4.62 -11.28 -2.25
C LEU A 44 -3.86 -12.60 -2.43
N ASP A 45 -2.57 -12.51 -2.67
CA ASP A 45 -1.64 -13.64 -2.73
C ASP A 45 -0.40 -13.31 -1.88
N PRO A 46 0.08 -14.23 -1.03
CA PRO A 46 1.22 -14.00 -0.15
C PRO A 46 2.51 -13.58 -0.86
N GLY A 47 2.65 -13.90 -2.15
CA GLY A 47 3.80 -13.49 -2.96
C GLY A 47 3.73 -12.05 -3.47
N MET A 48 2.59 -11.37 -3.33
CA MET A 48 2.44 -10.00 -3.79
C MET A 48 3.28 -9.02 -2.97
N ARG A 49 3.94 -8.10 -3.68
CA ARG A 49 4.66 -6.97 -3.11
C ARG A 49 4.33 -5.71 -3.88
N ILE A 50 4.11 -4.62 -3.18
CA ILE A 50 3.87 -3.29 -3.75
C ILE A 50 4.84 -2.27 -3.17
N ALA A 51 5.22 -1.29 -3.98
CA ALA A 51 5.86 -0.06 -3.52
C ALA A 51 5.61 1.04 -4.54
N GLY A 52 5.22 2.22 -4.07
CA GLY A 52 5.00 3.39 -4.92
C GLY A 52 4.32 4.54 -4.20
N PRO A 53 4.28 5.72 -4.83
CA PRO A 53 3.56 6.86 -4.26
C PRO A 53 2.06 6.58 -4.18
N ALA A 54 1.44 7.00 -3.09
CA ALA A 54 0.01 6.86 -2.87
C ALA A 54 -0.79 7.76 -3.81
N PHE A 55 -1.81 7.19 -4.44
CA PHE A 55 -2.92 7.92 -5.05
C PHE A 55 -4.17 7.64 -4.20
N THR A 56 -4.59 8.62 -3.44
CA THR A 56 -5.60 8.47 -2.41
C THR A 56 -7.01 8.63 -2.94
N ILE A 57 -7.93 7.78 -2.46
CA ILE A 57 -9.36 7.85 -2.74
C ILE A 57 -10.13 7.73 -1.42
N ARG A 58 -11.09 8.62 -1.21
CA ARG A 58 -12.06 8.54 -0.13
C ARG A 58 -13.44 8.21 -0.69
N GLY A 59 -14.14 7.30 -0.04
CA GLY A 59 -15.53 6.98 -0.36
C GLY A 59 -16.37 6.79 0.89
N THR A 60 -17.64 6.55 0.72
CA THR A 60 -18.59 6.34 1.81
C THR A 60 -19.69 5.37 1.43
N ARG A 61 -20.36 4.80 2.44
CA ARG A 61 -21.58 4.04 2.24
C ARG A 61 -22.65 4.91 1.60
N GLU A 62 -23.37 4.34 0.68
CA GLU A 62 -24.57 4.94 0.11
C GLU A 62 -25.76 4.52 0.97
N PRO A 63 -26.36 5.43 1.79
CA PRO A 63 -27.39 5.05 2.76
C PRO A 63 -28.70 4.66 2.09
N ARG A 64 -28.93 5.10 0.85
CA ARG A 64 -30.10 4.76 0.03
C ARG A 64 -29.80 4.85 -1.45
N TYR A 65 -30.31 3.91 -2.20
CA TYR A 65 -30.57 4.07 -3.62
C TYR A 65 -31.93 4.76 -3.77
N ASP A 66 -31.91 6.10 -3.74
CA ASP A 66 -33.14 6.88 -3.93
C ASP A 66 -32.94 7.80 -5.14
N SER A 67 -33.75 7.62 -6.17
CA SER A 67 -33.72 8.45 -7.38
C SER A 67 -34.06 9.92 -7.10
N ASN A 68 -34.66 10.21 -5.95
CA ASN A 68 -35.05 11.55 -5.53
C ASN A 68 -33.92 12.34 -4.86
N PHE A 69 -32.79 11.68 -4.52
CA PHE A 69 -31.62 12.38 -3.99
C PHE A 69 -30.61 12.64 -5.08
N PRO A 70 -30.27 13.91 -5.38
CA PRO A 70 -29.22 14.22 -6.32
C PRO A 70 -27.88 13.65 -5.79
N ARG A 71 -27.23 12.83 -6.60
CA ARG A 71 -25.90 12.31 -6.29
C ARG A 71 -24.88 13.32 -6.75
N PRO A 72 -23.92 13.69 -5.90
CA PRO A 72 -22.71 14.34 -6.39
C PRO A 72 -22.09 13.42 -7.45
N GLN A 73 -21.83 13.97 -8.63
CA GLN A 73 -21.13 13.22 -9.67
C GLN A 73 -19.67 13.05 -9.23
N PHE A 74 -19.21 11.80 -9.17
CA PHE A 74 -17.79 11.50 -9.06
C PHE A 74 -17.22 11.43 -10.48
N ASP A 75 -16.11 12.10 -10.70
CA ASP A 75 -15.42 12.08 -11.99
C ASP A 75 -14.47 10.88 -12.06
N ASP A 76 -15.02 9.71 -12.39
CA ASP A 76 -14.25 8.48 -12.56
C ASP A 76 -13.13 8.63 -13.59
N PHE A 77 -13.37 9.31 -14.71
CA PHE A 77 -12.37 9.50 -15.76
C PHE A 77 -11.29 10.52 -15.34
N GLY A 78 -11.67 11.58 -14.62
CA GLY A 78 -10.73 12.54 -14.04
C GLY A 78 -9.84 11.87 -12.99
N MET A 79 -10.39 10.97 -12.18
CA MET A 79 -9.63 10.17 -11.23
C MET A 79 -8.52 9.38 -11.93
N PHE A 80 -8.83 8.61 -12.98
CA PHE A 80 -7.81 7.85 -13.71
C PHE A 80 -6.76 8.76 -14.35
N LYS A 81 -7.16 9.87 -14.96
CA LYS A 81 -6.25 10.84 -15.59
C LYS A 81 -5.31 11.53 -14.58
N ALA A 82 -5.72 11.63 -13.33
CA ALA A 82 -4.92 12.22 -12.26
C ALA A 82 -3.89 11.23 -11.66
N MET A 83 -3.97 9.94 -12.00
CA MET A 83 -3.00 8.95 -11.54
C MET A 83 -1.61 9.23 -12.14
N THR A 84 -0.58 8.97 -11.35
CA THR A 84 0.82 9.12 -11.77
C THR A 84 1.46 7.77 -11.99
N LYS A 85 2.46 7.71 -12.87
CA LYS A 85 3.17 6.46 -13.19
C LYS A 85 3.83 5.87 -11.94
N GLY A 86 3.57 4.61 -11.68
CA GLY A 86 4.09 3.86 -10.53
C GLY A 86 3.28 4.04 -9.24
N CYS A 87 2.16 4.78 -9.26
CA CYS A 87 1.37 4.98 -8.05
C CYS A 87 0.69 3.70 -7.55
N ILE A 88 0.38 3.71 -6.26
CA ILE A 88 -0.46 2.73 -5.56
C ILE A 88 -1.77 3.42 -5.21
N VAL A 89 -2.88 2.88 -5.68
CA VAL A 89 -4.21 3.38 -5.33
C VAL A 89 -4.51 3.02 -3.87
N VAL A 90 -4.82 4.01 -3.02
CA VAL A 90 -5.12 3.80 -1.60
C VAL A 90 -6.54 4.25 -1.32
N ILE A 91 -7.39 3.31 -0.92
CA ILE A 91 -8.82 3.54 -0.75
C ILE A 91 -9.21 3.46 0.73
N ASN A 92 -9.65 4.60 1.29
CA ASN A 92 -10.38 4.59 2.54
C ASN A 92 -11.84 4.22 2.28
N ALA A 93 -12.19 2.99 2.59
CA ALA A 93 -13.56 2.47 2.51
C ALA A 93 -14.30 2.51 3.86
N GLU A 94 -13.77 3.23 4.87
CA GLU A 94 -14.33 3.36 6.21
C GLU A 94 -14.54 2.00 6.92
N LYS A 95 -13.67 1.01 6.64
CA LYS A 95 -13.79 -0.38 7.13
C LYS A 95 -15.12 -1.03 6.72
N ASP A 96 -15.73 -0.59 5.63
CA ASP A 96 -16.92 -1.25 5.15
C ASP A 96 -16.68 -2.75 4.92
N GLN A 97 -17.58 -3.60 5.39
CA GLN A 97 -17.47 -5.07 5.35
C GLN A 97 -18.57 -5.71 4.51
N LEU A 98 -19.13 -4.99 3.58
CA LEU A 98 -20.28 -5.45 2.79
C LEU A 98 -19.92 -5.79 1.35
N VAL A 99 -19.18 -4.90 0.66
CA VAL A 99 -19.03 -4.95 -0.80
C VAL A 99 -17.59 -5.10 -1.23
N GLY A 100 -17.37 -5.47 -2.50
CA GLY A 100 -16.09 -5.29 -3.18
C GLY A 100 -16.02 -3.86 -3.72
N HIS A 101 -15.17 -3.04 -3.10
CA HIS A 101 -14.99 -1.61 -3.44
C HIS A 101 -14.19 -1.42 -4.72
N TRP A 102 -13.42 -2.42 -5.08
CA TRP A 102 -12.52 -2.43 -6.23
C TRP A 102 -12.56 -3.82 -6.89
N GLY A 103 -12.43 -3.88 -8.20
CA GLY A 103 -12.46 -5.13 -8.95
C GLY A 103 -11.46 -5.16 -10.09
N GLU A 104 -11.53 -6.22 -10.91
CA GLU A 104 -10.63 -6.46 -12.04
C GLU A 104 -10.64 -5.29 -13.03
N MET A 105 -11.81 -4.84 -13.47
CA MET A 105 -11.91 -3.77 -14.48
C MET A 105 -11.29 -2.46 -14.00
N MET A 106 -11.47 -2.12 -12.72
CA MET A 106 -10.83 -0.95 -12.11
C MET A 106 -9.32 -1.11 -12.03
N SER A 107 -8.82 -2.31 -11.74
CA SER A 107 -7.39 -2.64 -11.70
C SER A 107 -6.76 -2.49 -13.09
N LEU A 108 -7.38 -3.05 -14.12
CA LEU A 108 -6.91 -2.92 -15.51
C LEU A 108 -6.92 -1.47 -15.99
N ALA A 109 -7.99 -0.72 -15.69
CA ALA A 109 -8.08 0.69 -16.02
C ALA A 109 -6.98 1.50 -15.31
N ALA A 110 -6.81 1.34 -14.00
CA ALA A 110 -5.77 2.02 -13.24
C ALA A 110 -4.36 1.71 -13.76
N GLN A 111 -4.09 0.46 -14.15
CA GLN A 111 -2.81 0.06 -14.73
C GLN A 111 -2.54 0.77 -16.07
N GLN A 112 -3.55 0.98 -16.91
CA GLN A 112 -3.40 1.76 -18.16
C GLN A 112 -2.98 3.20 -17.89
N PHE A 113 -3.36 3.78 -16.74
CA PHE A 113 -2.96 5.12 -16.31
C PHE A 113 -1.71 5.12 -15.42
N GLY A 114 -1.03 3.99 -15.31
CA GLY A 114 0.29 3.89 -14.71
C GLY A 114 0.32 3.42 -13.25
N ALA A 115 -0.82 3.13 -12.62
CA ALA A 115 -0.83 2.51 -11.29
C ALA A 115 -0.27 1.08 -11.34
N THR A 116 0.34 0.64 -10.23
CA THR A 116 0.97 -0.68 -10.12
C THR A 116 0.36 -1.56 -9.02
N GLY A 117 -0.64 -1.06 -8.32
CA GLY A 117 -1.35 -1.81 -7.29
C GLY A 117 -2.38 -0.99 -6.56
N ALA A 118 -3.06 -1.64 -5.62
CA ALA A 118 -4.07 -1.00 -4.76
C ALA A 118 -4.01 -1.53 -3.33
N VAL A 119 -4.35 -0.64 -2.37
CA VAL A 119 -4.55 -0.95 -0.95
C VAL A 119 -5.93 -0.45 -0.55
N ILE A 120 -6.77 -1.34 -0.02
CA ILE A 120 -8.17 -1.06 0.25
C ILE A 120 -8.49 -1.37 1.72
N ASP A 121 -8.88 -0.35 2.48
CA ASP A 121 -9.40 -0.54 3.85
C ASP A 121 -10.85 -1.01 3.83
N GLY A 122 -11.10 -2.07 3.09
CA GLY A 122 -12.38 -2.67 2.78
C GLY A 122 -12.21 -3.94 1.95
N GLY A 123 -13.16 -4.26 1.09
CA GLY A 123 -13.17 -5.47 0.27
C GLY A 123 -12.81 -5.27 -1.20
N THR A 124 -12.42 -6.35 -1.86
CA THR A 124 -12.31 -6.42 -3.32
C THR A 124 -13.22 -7.52 -3.87
N ARG A 125 -13.45 -7.51 -5.19
CA ARG A 125 -14.12 -8.58 -5.94
C ARG A 125 -13.27 -9.02 -7.13
N ASP A 126 -13.72 -10.04 -7.86
CA ASP A 126 -13.06 -10.56 -9.07
C ASP A 126 -11.61 -11.06 -8.81
N ARG A 127 -11.42 -11.75 -7.67
CA ARG A 127 -10.10 -12.17 -7.18
C ARG A 127 -9.27 -12.88 -8.25
N GLU A 128 -9.85 -13.85 -8.97
CA GLU A 128 -9.13 -14.60 -10.00
C GLU A 128 -8.64 -13.70 -11.14
N GLY A 129 -9.49 -12.80 -11.62
CA GLY A 129 -9.12 -11.84 -12.66
C GLY A 129 -7.97 -10.94 -12.21
N ILE A 130 -8.03 -10.42 -10.99
CA ILE A 130 -6.98 -9.57 -10.43
C ILE A 130 -5.64 -10.30 -10.32
N LEU A 131 -5.65 -11.58 -9.89
CA LEU A 131 -4.43 -12.39 -9.77
C LEU A 131 -3.75 -12.64 -11.13
N ASN A 132 -4.50 -12.57 -12.22
CA ASN A 132 -3.99 -12.75 -13.58
C ASN A 132 -3.48 -11.45 -14.23
N ILE A 133 -3.56 -10.28 -13.54
CA ILE A 133 -3.03 -9.01 -14.07
C ILE A 133 -1.51 -8.95 -13.81
N PRO A 134 -0.67 -8.98 -14.86
CA PRO A 134 0.77 -9.00 -14.69
C PRO A 134 1.29 -7.74 -13.98
N GLY A 135 2.11 -7.91 -12.94
CA GLY A 135 2.75 -6.81 -12.21
C GLY A 135 1.81 -5.99 -11.33
N TRP A 136 0.56 -6.40 -11.17
CA TRP A 136 -0.42 -5.77 -10.28
C TRP A 136 -0.39 -6.40 -8.89
N GLY A 137 -0.34 -5.58 -7.84
CA GLY A 137 -0.48 -6.03 -6.45
C GLY A 137 -1.73 -5.44 -5.80
N LEU A 138 -2.50 -6.27 -5.07
CA LEU A 138 -3.69 -5.79 -4.38
C LEU A 138 -3.72 -6.28 -2.93
N PHE A 139 -3.96 -5.35 -2.00
CA PHE A 139 -4.07 -5.57 -0.57
C PHE A 139 -5.46 -5.15 -0.09
N THR A 140 -6.12 -6.00 0.68
CA THR A 140 -7.53 -5.80 1.07
C THR A 140 -7.82 -6.56 2.36
N ARG A 141 -8.94 -6.22 3.03
CA ARG A 141 -9.38 -6.95 4.24
C ARG A 141 -10.08 -8.27 3.91
N TYR A 142 -10.79 -8.32 2.79
CA TYR A 142 -11.61 -9.48 2.40
C TYR A 142 -11.97 -9.43 0.91
N THR A 143 -12.56 -10.51 0.42
CA THR A 143 -13.18 -10.58 -0.90
C THR A 143 -14.69 -10.72 -0.77
N SER A 144 -15.46 -10.06 -1.66
CA SER A 144 -16.92 -10.13 -1.68
C SER A 144 -17.43 -10.14 -3.13
N PRO A 145 -18.41 -10.99 -3.48
CA PRO A 145 -19.03 -10.96 -4.80
C PRO A 145 -20.01 -9.79 -4.98
N ILE A 146 -20.31 -9.06 -3.90
CA ILE A 146 -21.32 -7.99 -3.89
C ILE A 146 -20.73 -6.74 -4.54
N GLU A 147 -21.45 -6.20 -5.53
CA GLU A 147 -21.07 -4.94 -6.18
C GLU A 147 -21.25 -3.74 -5.24
N SER A 148 -20.34 -2.76 -5.34
CA SER A 148 -20.40 -1.51 -4.57
C SER A 148 -21.53 -0.58 -5.00
N LYS A 149 -21.99 -0.66 -6.25
CA LYS A 149 -23.05 0.19 -6.80
C LYS A 149 -24.27 0.21 -5.88
N SER A 150 -24.76 1.40 -5.56
CA SER A 150 -25.89 1.66 -4.64
C SER A 150 -25.67 1.26 -3.18
N ARG A 151 -24.42 0.93 -2.78
CA ARG A 151 -24.06 0.56 -1.41
C ARG A 151 -22.88 1.37 -0.88
N TRP A 152 -21.90 1.60 -1.74
CA TRP A 152 -20.73 2.41 -1.46
C TRP A 152 -20.29 3.15 -2.72
N ARG A 153 -19.70 4.32 -2.57
CA ARG A 153 -19.19 5.12 -3.69
C ARG A 153 -17.93 5.91 -3.31
N SER A 154 -17.06 6.13 -4.28
CA SER A 154 -16.01 7.12 -4.19
C SER A 154 -16.60 8.54 -4.15
N GLN A 155 -15.98 9.43 -3.40
CA GLN A 155 -16.38 10.82 -3.24
C GLN A 155 -15.32 11.80 -3.72
N GLU A 156 -14.05 11.52 -3.38
CA GLU A 156 -12.93 12.42 -3.64
C GLU A 156 -11.66 11.62 -3.86
N PHE A 157 -10.74 12.19 -4.60
CA PHE A 157 -9.41 11.61 -4.83
C PHE A 157 -8.32 12.68 -4.73
N GLY A 158 -7.06 12.26 -4.55
CA GLY A 158 -5.91 13.15 -4.45
C GLY A 158 -5.87 14.00 -3.18
N ILE A 159 -6.67 13.66 -2.17
CA ILE A 159 -6.78 14.35 -0.88
C ILE A 159 -6.13 13.54 0.24
N PRO A 160 -5.74 14.16 1.38
CA PRO A 160 -5.35 13.40 2.56
C PRO A 160 -6.50 12.50 3.04
N ILE A 161 -6.19 11.25 3.36
CA ILE A 161 -7.14 10.27 3.91
C ILE A 161 -6.59 9.66 5.20
N TYR A 162 -7.48 9.06 5.99
CA TYR A 162 -7.13 8.37 7.23
C TYR A 162 -7.45 6.88 7.09
N MET A 163 -6.40 6.07 6.97
CA MET A 163 -6.50 4.62 6.93
C MET A 163 -6.47 4.04 8.33
N SER A 164 -7.07 2.86 8.53
CA SER A 164 -6.95 2.15 9.81
C SER A 164 -5.49 1.78 10.09
N GLY A 165 -5.06 1.94 11.33
CA GLY A 165 -3.71 1.62 11.78
C GLY A 165 -3.64 0.48 12.80
N THR A 166 -2.44 -0.03 13.05
CA THR A 166 -2.15 -1.10 14.01
C THR A 166 -1.69 -0.54 15.36
N THR A 167 -0.68 0.31 15.37
CA THR A 167 -0.13 0.94 16.59
C THR A 167 -0.89 2.21 16.99
N THR A 168 -1.74 2.69 16.12
CA THR A 168 -2.65 3.83 16.31
C THR A 168 -4.00 3.49 15.66
N SER A 169 -5.07 4.20 16.06
CA SER A 169 -6.40 3.97 15.46
C SER A 169 -6.45 4.34 13.97
N VAL A 170 -5.69 5.35 13.56
CA VAL A 170 -5.64 5.82 12.18
C VAL A 170 -4.23 6.24 11.77
N VAL A 171 -3.91 6.02 10.51
CA VAL A 171 -2.68 6.48 9.83
C VAL A 171 -3.09 7.50 8.77
N LEU A 172 -2.51 8.69 8.82
CA LEU A 172 -2.66 9.67 7.75
C LEU A 172 -1.90 9.19 6.51
N VAL A 173 -2.55 9.25 5.36
CA VAL A 173 -1.94 9.01 4.05
C VAL A 173 -2.21 10.22 3.17
N GLN A 174 -1.16 10.90 2.75
CA GLN A 174 -1.22 11.97 1.79
C GLN A 174 -0.94 11.43 0.38
N SER A 175 -1.56 12.05 -0.63
CA SER A 175 -1.21 11.73 -2.01
C SER A 175 0.27 12.05 -2.24
N GLY A 176 1.05 11.07 -2.70
CA GLY A 176 2.51 11.20 -2.86
C GLY A 176 3.35 10.56 -1.73
N ASP A 177 2.79 10.25 -0.56
CA ASP A 177 3.46 9.39 0.43
C ASP A 177 3.73 8.02 -0.18
N TYR A 178 4.84 7.36 0.21
CA TYR A 178 5.12 6.04 -0.34
C TYR A 178 4.42 4.93 0.45
N VAL A 179 3.74 4.06 -0.27
CA VAL A 179 3.12 2.85 0.30
C VAL A 179 3.95 1.65 -0.08
N VAL A 180 4.30 0.84 0.92
CA VAL A 180 5.06 -0.41 0.74
C VAL A 180 4.31 -1.54 1.41
N GLY A 181 4.15 -2.66 0.71
CA GLY A 181 3.44 -3.82 1.24
C GLY A 181 4.06 -5.15 0.82
N ASP A 182 4.02 -6.11 1.74
CA ASP A 182 4.36 -7.52 1.53
C ASP A 182 3.45 -8.42 2.38
N ALA A 183 3.82 -9.70 2.57
CA ALA A 183 3.02 -10.66 3.32
C ALA A 183 2.77 -10.24 4.80
N ASP A 184 3.67 -9.48 5.39
CA ASP A 184 3.54 -9.05 6.79
C ASP A 184 2.52 -7.93 6.96
N GLY A 185 2.44 -7.00 6.00
CA GLY A 185 1.48 -5.89 6.06
C GLY A 185 1.79 -4.76 5.10
N VAL A 186 1.22 -3.59 5.40
CA VAL A 186 1.38 -2.38 4.59
C VAL A 186 1.87 -1.22 5.46
N LEU A 187 2.89 -0.53 4.99
CA LEU A 187 3.46 0.66 5.61
C LEU A 187 3.23 1.90 4.76
N VAL A 188 3.13 3.04 5.42
CA VAL A 188 3.09 4.36 4.79
C VAL A 188 4.35 5.12 5.19
N ILE A 189 5.13 5.54 4.21
CA ILE A 189 6.35 6.34 4.42
C ILE A 189 6.03 7.76 3.99
N PRO A 190 6.04 8.75 4.90
CA PRO A 190 5.92 10.16 4.53
C PRO A 190 6.90 10.53 3.43
N SER A 191 6.44 11.27 2.43
CA SER A 191 7.23 11.54 1.21
C SER A 191 8.58 12.19 1.51
N GLU A 192 8.66 13.05 2.55
CA GLU A 192 9.89 13.72 2.98
C GLU A 192 10.93 12.76 3.62
N LEU A 193 10.52 11.57 4.03
CA LEU A 193 11.39 10.58 4.67
C LEU A 193 11.88 9.49 3.71
N VAL A 194 11.31 9.40 2.53
CA VAL A 194 11.50 8.23 1.65
C VAL A 194 12.96 7.93 1.33
N ASP A 195 13.75 8.95 0.99
CA ASP A 195 15.16 8.76 0.64
C ASP A 195 15.97 8.26 1.85
N ARG A 196 15.71 8.83 3.02
CA ARG A 196 16.38 8.43 4.26
C ARG A 196 16.00 7.02 4.68
N VAL A 197 14.70 6.69 4.64
CA VAL A 197 14.21 5.36 4.96
C VAL A 197 14.78 4.32 4.01
N LEU A 198 14.79 4.59 2.71
CA LEU A 198 15.31 3.68 1.70
C LEU A 198 16.77 3.35 1.91
N VAL A 199 17.63 4.37 2.10
CA VAL A 199 19.07 4.18 2.31
C VAL A 199 19.36 3.35 3.57
N GLU A 200 18.67 3.63 4.68
CA GLU A 200 18.87 2.90 5.94
C GLU A 200 18.27 1.48 5.88
N ALA A 201 17.16 1.29 5.16
CA ALA A 201 16.57 -0.04 4.97
C ALA A 201 17.50 -0.93 4.12
N GLU A 202 18.02 -0.44 3.00
CA GLU A 202 18.97 -1.18 2.17
C GLU A 202 20.25 -1.56 2.95
N ARG A 203 20.79 -0.64 3.74
CA ARG A 203 21.93 -0.90 4.60
C ARG A 203 21.63 -2.01 5.61
N THR A 204 20.43 -1.99 6.20
CA THR A 204 19.99 -2.99 7.15
C THR A 204 19.82 -4.36 6.49
N GLU A 205 19.20 -4.42 5.30
CA GLU A 205 19.05 -5.68 4.54
C GLU A 205 20.40 -6.35 4.24
N VAL A 206 21.45 -5.57 3.92
CA VAL A 206 22.80 -6.11 3.70
C VAL A 206 23.38 -6.75 4.97
N LEU A 207 23.19 -6.11 6.14
CA LEU A 207 23.64 -6.66 7.42
C LEU A 207 22.87 -7.93 7.79
N GLU A 208 21.54 -7.94 7.60
CA GLU A 208 20.71 -9.11 7.86
C GLU A 208 21.03 -10.28 6.93
N GLU A 209 21.37 -10.01 5.66
CA GLU A 209 21.81 -11.06 4.75
C GLU A 209 23.11 -11.72 5.22
N GLY A 210 24.07 -10.91 5.71
CA GLY A 210 25.28 -11.42 6.35
C GLY A 210 24.97 -12.28 7.59
N THR A 211 24.09 -11.79 8.46
CA THR A 211 23.62 -12.52 9.66
C THR A 211 23.00 -13.86 9.27
N ARG A 212 22.09 -13.85 8.31
CA ARG A 212 21.35 -15.04 7.83
C ARG A 212 22.31 -16.08 7.24
N ARG A 213 23.28 -15.63 6.42
CA ARG A 213 24.27 -16.51 5.82
C ARG A 213 25.16 -17.17 6.87
N ASP A 214 25.67 -16.40 7.83
CA ASP A 214 26.58 -16.91 8.85
C ASP A 214 25.86 -17.86 9.83
N LEU A 215 24.61 -17.55 10.20
CA LEU A 215 23.76 -18.47 10.99
C LEU A 215 23.47 -19.77 10.23
N ALA A 216 23.15 -19.69 8.93
CA ALA A 216 22.91 -20.88 8.10
C ALA A 216 24.18 -21.74 7.93
N ALA A 217 25.36 -21.13 8.00
CA ALA A 217 26.64 -21.84 8.02
C ALA A 217 26.99 -22.48 9.39
N GLY A 218 26.15 -22.30 10.40
CA GLY A 218 26.32 -22.87 11.74
C GLY A 218 27.22 -22.09 12.67
N HIS A 219 27.52 -20.83 12.35
CA HIS A 219 28.26 -19.97 13.28
C HIS A 219 27.42 -19.67 14.52
N PRO A 220 28.03 -19.64 15.74
CA PRO A 220 27.32 -19.33 16.98
C PRO A 220 26.67 -17.93 16.94
N ILE A 221 25.42 -17.84 17.40
CA ILE A 221 24.63 -16.58 17.34
C ILE A 221 25.32 -15.39 17.99
N TRP A 222 26.05 -15.60 19.11
CA TRP A 222 26.79 -14.53 19.80
C TRP A 222 27.94 -13.97 18.96
N GLU A 223 28.65 -14.80 18.16
CA GLU A 223 29.71 -14.37 17.27
C GLU A 223 29.14 -13.60 16.08
N VAL A 224 28.03 -14.11 15.51
CA VAL A 224 27.29 -13.45 14.43
C VAL A 224 26.78 -12.10 14.90
N TYR A 225 26.17 -12.03 16.09
CA TYR A 225 25.71 -10.76 16.67
C TYR A 225 26.84 -9.76 16.89
N GLN A 226 27.99 -10.20 17.41
CA GLN A 226 29.15 -9.31 17.56
C GLN A 226 29.61 -8.70 16.23
N ARG A 227 29.46 -9.45 15.13
CA ARG A 227 29.90 -9.03 13.79
C ARG A 227 28.94 -8.04 13.12
N TYR A 228 27.65 -8.32 13.21
CA TYR A 228 26.61 -7.57 12.46
C TYR A 228 25.77 -6.65 13.33
N GLN A 229 25.74 -6.84 14.65
CA GLN A 229 24.87 -6.13 15.61
C GLN A 229 23.39 -6.22 15.21
N ARG A 230 22.99 -7.37 14.59
CA ARG A 230 21.65 -7.68 14.10
C ARG A 230 21.29 -9.13 14.42
N MET A 231 20.03 -9.32 14.82
CA MET A 231 19.38 -10.63 14.97
C MET A 231 18.05 -10.63 14.27
#